data_cdd42fc1ac33be8458516b15661bafbe
#
_entry.id   cdd42fc1ac33be8458516b15661bafbe
#
_cell.length_a   1.000
_cell.length_b   1.000
_cell.length_c   1.000
_cell.angle_alpha   90.00
_cell.angle_beta   90.00
_cell.angle_gamma   90.00
#
_symmetry.space_group_name_H-M   'P 1'
#
loop_
_entity.id
_entity.type
_entity.pdbx_description
1 polymer ?
#
loop_
_entity_poly.entity_id
_entity_poly.type
_entity_poly.pdbx_seq_one_letter_code
_entity_poly.pdbx_strand_id
1 'polypeptide(L)' 'MREIKIGNVYKHFKNKYYIVTDIVNDCESNNDAVYKKIIIYKALYGEFLTWARPYEMFAS' A
#
# COMPACT_ATOMS: atom_id res chain seq x y z
N MET A 1 2.79 10.31 -10.35
CA MET A 1 2.65 9.34 -9.26
C MET A 1 2.63 10.06 -7.93
N ARG A 2 1.66 9.77 -7.10
CA ARG A 2 1.58 10.43 -5.81
C ARG A 2 2.43 9.68 -4.78
N GLU A 3 2.89 10.43 -3.80
CA GLU A 3 3.66 9.86 -2.71
C GLU A 3 2.72 9.22 -1.68
N ILE A 4 3.04 8.00 -1.26
CA ILE A 4 2.25 7.27 -0.27
C ILE A 4 2.99 7.34 1.06
N LYS A 5 2.28 7.71 2.12
CA LYS A 5 2.88 7.88 3.44
C LYS A 5 2.18 7.03 4.48
N ILE A 6 2.96 6.45 5.38
CA ILE A 6 2.45 5.66 6.48
C ILE A 6 1.58 6.54 7.37
N GLY A 7 0.44 6.01 7.78
CA GLY A 7 -0.49 6.73 8.65
C GLY A 7 -1.52 7.56 7.91
N ASN A 8 -1.35 7.78 6.62
CA ASN A 8 -2.31 8.53 5.86
C ASN A 8 -3.47 7.66 5.41
N VAL A 9 -4.64 8.30 5.26
CA VAL A 9 -5.84 7.63 4.78
C VAL A 9 -6.02 7.99 3.31
N TYR A 10 -6.31 7.00 2.50
CA TYR A 10 -6.50 7.17 1.07
C TYR A 10 -7.88 6.70 0.67
N LYS A 11 -8.52 7.44 -0.22
CA LYS A 11 -9.83 7.10 -0.72
C LYS A 11 -9.70 6.31 -2.02
N HIS A 12 -10.36 5.19 -2.08
CA HIS A 12 -10.51 4.42 -3.31
C HIS A 12 -11.88 4.74 -3.91
N PHE A 13 -12.16 4.25 -5.13
CA PHE A 13 -13.45 4.51 -5.73
C PHE A 13 -14.57 3.91 -4.86
N LYS A 14 -15.80 4.37 -5.06
CA LYS A 14 -16.98 3.95 -4.29
C LYS A 14 -16.88 4.33 -2.81
N ASN A 15 -16.20 5.42 -2.52
CA ASN A 15 -16.11 5.97 -1.16
C ASN A 15 -15.55 5.00 -0.14
N LYS A 16 -14.63 4.14 -0.56
CA LYS A 16 -13.97 3.20 0.34
C LYS A 16 -12.62 3.77 0.73
N TYR A 17 -12.31 3.72 2.01
CA TYR A 17 -11.11 4.33 2.55
C TYR A 17 -10.17 3.27 3.09
N TYR A 18 -8.88 3.56 3.00
CA TYR A 18 -7.83 2.69 3.50
C TYR A 18 -6.80 3.52 4.25
N ILE A 19 -6.25 2.95 5.32
CA ILE A 19 -5.12 3.58 6.01
C ILE A 19 -3.87 2.76 5.73
N VAL A 20 -2.80 3.45 5.35
CA VAL A 20 -1.51 2.79 5.11
C VAL A 20 -0.84 2.57 6.46
N THR A 21 -0.55 1.31 6.76
CA THR A 21 0.04 0.95 8.04
C THR A 21 1.54 0.72 7.93
N ASP A 22 2.03 0.36 6.74
CA ASP A 22 3.46 0.14 6.57
C ASP A 22 3.84 0.19 5.09
N ILE A 23 5.11 0.40 4.83
CA ILE A 23 5.69 0.32 3.49
C ILE A 23 6.94 -0.53 3.63
N VAL A 24 6.94 -1.69 2.98
CA VAL A 24 7.98 -2.69 3.19
C VAL A 24 8.67 -3.04 1.87
N ASN A 25 9.79 -3.72 1.98
CA ASN A 25 10.52 -4.20 0.81
C ASN A 25 10.01 -5.59 0.43
N ASP A 26 9.90 -5.82 -0.88
CA ASP A 26 9.53 -7.13 -1.39
C ASP A 26 10.75 -8.02 -1.35
N CYS A 27 10.70 -9.09 -0.56
CA CYS A 27 11.84 -10.00 -0.43
C CYS A 27 12.12 -10.79 -1.70
N GLU A 28 11.16 -10.81 -2.61
CA GLU A 28 11.34 -11.47 -3.90
C GLU A 28 11.98 -10.56 -4.94
N SER A 29 12.23 -9.29 -4.58
CA SER A 29 12.99 -8.39 -5.45
C SER A 29 14.43 -8.82 -5.43
N ASN A 30 14.89 -9.43 -6.50
CA ASN A 30 16.22 -10.00 -6.50
C ASN A 30 17.15 -9.22 -7.41
N ASN A 31 18.43 -9.39 -7.19
CA ASN A 31 19.55 -9.01 -8.03
C ASN A 31 19.63 -7.55 -8.47
N ASP A 32 18.81 -6.68 -7.94
CA ASP A 32 18.85 -5.28 -8.29
C ASP A 32 19.27 -4.46 -7.10
N ALA A 33 19.83 -3.27 -7.36
CA ALA A 33 20.21 -2.36 -6.31
C ALA A 33 18.99 -1.74 -5.64
N VAL A 34 17.82 -1.81 -6.28
CA VAL A 34 16.61 -1.17 -5.78
C VAL A 34 15.57 -2.25 -5.51
N TYR A 35 15.12 -2.31 -4.27
CA TYR A 35 14.05 -3.22 -3.89
C TYR A 35 12.71 -2.63 -4.26
N LYS A 36 11.80 -3.49 -4.70
CA LYS A 36 10.42 -3.08 -4.93
C LYS A 36 9.73 -2.91 -3.60
N LYS A 37 8.84 -1.92 -3.53
CA LYS A 37 8.11 -1.62 -2.32
C LYS A 37 6.72 -2.20 -2.35
N ILE A 38 6.24 -2.61 -1.20
CA ILE A 38 4.88 -3.11 -1.01
C ILE A 38 4.20 -2.25 0.03
N ILE A 39 2.99 -1.79 -0.29
CA ILE A 39 2.17 -1.03 0.64
C ILE A 39 1.33 -2.01 1.44
N ILE A 40 1.41 -1.89 2.76
CA ILE A 40 0.53 -2.63 3.67
C ILE A 40 -0.54 -1.64 4.11
N TYR A 41 -1.80 -1.98 3.88
CA TYR A 41 -2.89 -1.06 4.16
C TYR A 41 -4.08 -1.81 4.72
N LYS A 42 -4.86 -1.11 5.55
CA LYS A 42 -6.02 -1.68 6.21
C LYS A 42 -7.27 -1.01 5.69
N ALA A 43 -8.25 -1.81 5.31
CA ALA A 43 -9.54 -1.28 4.88
C ALA A 43 -10.29 -0.70 6.08
N LEU A 44 -10.88 0.47 5.89
CA LEU A 44 -11.67 1.12 6.93
C LEU A 44 -13.16 0.89 6.70
N TYR A 45 -13.49 -0.31 6.27
CA TYR A 45 -14.86 -0.73 6.02
C TYR A 45 -14.93 -2.25 6.08
N GLY A 46 -16.15 -2.77 6.14
CA GLY A 46 -16.37 -4.21 6.14
C GLY A 46 -15.72 -4.87 7.34
N GLU A 47 -14.86 -5.85 7.08
CA GLU A 47 -14.19 -6.61 8.12
C GLU A 47 -12.84 -6.02 8.53
N PHE A 48 -12.50 -4.85 8.01
CA PHE A 48 -11.25 -4.16 8.32
C PHE A 48 -10.03 -5.03 8.05
N LEU A 49 -10.03 -5.68 6.91
CA LEU A 49 -8.94 -6.57 6.53
C LEU A 49 -7.70 -5.78 6.16
N THR A 50 -6.54 -6.35 6.42
CA THR A 50 -5.25 -5.77 6.07
C THR A 50 -4.74 -6.44 4.81
N TRP A 51 -4.30 -5.63 3.85
CA TRP A 51 -3.91 -6.09 2.52
C TRP A 51 -2.51 -5.62 2.19
N ALA A 52 -1.92 -6.25 1.19
CA ALA A 52 -0.62 -5.86 0.64
C ALA A 52 -0.77 -5.66 -0.87
N ARG A 53 -0.12 -4.63 -1.40
CA ARG A 53 -0.15 -4.34 -2.83
C ARG A 53 1.15 -3.68 -3.23
N PRO A 54 1.69 -3.99 -4.42
CA PRO A 54 2.88 -3.29 -4.90
C PRO A 54 2.68 -1.77 -4.91
N TYR A 55 3.72 -1.04 -4.51
CA TYR A 55 3.66 0.41 -4.38
C TYR A 55 3.13 1.08 -5.63
N GLU A 56 3.66 0.72 -6.78
CA GLU A 56 3.28 1.38 -8.03
C GLU A 56 1.82 1.12 -8.40
N MET A 57 1.28 -0.01 -7.99
CA MET A 57 -0.14 -0.30 -8.23
C MET A 57 -1.03 0.46 -7.27
N PHE A 58 -0.57 0.65 -6.04
CA PHE A 58 -1.35 1.42 -5.05
C PHE A 58 -1.35 2.90 -5.39
N ALA A 59 -0.23 3.41 -5.88
CA ALA A 59 -0.07 4.84 -6.15
C ALA A 59 -0.67 5.28 -7.49
N SER A 60 -0.96 4.36 -8.38
CA SER A 60 -1.48 4.70 -9.71
C SER A 60 -2.95 5.11 -9.70
#